data_5e234d9094e8ba1e1af17f64a60b2941
#
_entry.id   5e234d9094e8ba1e1af17f64a60b2941
#
_cell.length_a   1.000
_cell.length_b   1.000
_cell.length_c   1.000
_cell.angle_alpha   90.00
_cell.angle_beta   90.00
_cell.angle_gamma   90.00
#
_symmetry.space_group_name_H-M   'P 1'
#
loop_
_entity.id
_entity.type
_entity.pdbx_description
1 polymer ?
#
loop_
_entity_poly.entity_id
_entity_poly.type
_entity_poly.pdbx_seq_one_letter_code
_entity_poly.pdbx_strand_id
1 'polypeptide(L)'
;MEYRVQVVEFKKHIKDGENIRHKARIVTYVDLTKKKPKVISLLTNDMDMDMEDIIAIYRKRWEIELLFKLLKQNFPLRYFYGESANAIKIQIWVTLIANLFLMIMQKRIKRSWSFSGLATIIRIMLMYYVNCYTFLEEPEKDWGKMIQEAKEIPPEPCLFD
;
A
#
# COMPACT_ATOMS: atom_id res chain seq x y z
N MET A 1 16.08 -26.59 -0.27
CA MET A 1 16.54 -25.32 0.27
C MET A 1 17.43 -25.62 1.47
N GLU A 2 18.67 -25.12 1.51
CA GLU A 2 19.51 -25.30 2.70
C GLU A 2 19.07 -24.29 3.76
N TYR A 3 18.77 -24.78 4.96
CA TYR A 3 18.41 -23.94 6.10
C TYR A 3 19.10 -24.44 7.37
N ARG A 4 19.39 -23.52 8.27
CA ARG A 4 19.97 -23.78 9.59
C ARG A 4 19.01 -23.30 10.67
N VAL A 5 18.77 -24.12 11.67
CA VAL A 5 17.90 -23.81 12.81
C VAL A 5 18.74 -23.71 14.08
N GLN A 6 18.48 -22.68 14.87
CA GLN A 6 19.07 -22.50 16.20
C GLN A 6 18.00 -22.09 17.18
N VAL A 7 17.99 -22.71 18.35
CA VAL A 7 17.13 -22.29 19.48
C VAL A 7 17.94 -21.33 20.34
N VAL A 8 17.36 -20.18 20.62
CA VAL A 8 17.98 -19.14 21.47
C VAL A 8 17.07 -18.82 22.65
N GLU A 9 17.66 -18.49 23.77
CA GLU A 9 16.95 -18.08 24.97
C GLU A 9 17.26 -16.61 25.29
N PHE A 10 16.20 -15.78 25.34
CA PHE A 10 16.31 -14.39 25.75
C PHE A 10 15.94 -14.25 27.23
N LYS A 11 16.77 -13.52 27.98
CA LYS A 11 16.51 -13.19 29.39
C LYS A 11 16.17 -11.70 29.48
N LYS A 12 14.99 -11.38 30.00
CA LYS A 12 14.59 -10.01 30.30
C LYS A 12 14.65 -9.80 31.82
N HIS A 13 15.51 -8.88 32.25
CA HIS A 13 15.50 -8.42 33.64
C HIS A 13 14.36 -7.41 33.85
N ILE A 14 13.46 -7.70 34.80
CA ILE A 14 12.44 -6.76 35.24
C ILE A 14 12.93 -6.13 36.55
N LYS A 15 12.63 -4.84 36.76
CA LYS A 15 13.08 -4.07 37.93
C LYS A 15 12.70 -4.68 39.29
N ASP A 16 11.68 -5.58 39.32
CA ASP A 16 11.20 -6.24 40.52
C ASP A 16 11.81 -7.65 40.77
N GLY A 17 12.94 -7.96 40.15
CA GLY A 17 13.72 -9.15 40.48
C GLY A 17 13.34 -10.45 39.77
N GLU A 18 12.26 -10.53 39.03
CA GLU A 18 11.89 -11.70 38.22
C GLU A 18 12.56 -11.67 36.83
N ASN A 19 13.29 -12.73 36.52
CA ASN A 19 13.87 -12.92 35.20
C ASN A 19 12.90 -13.72 34.31
N ILE A 20 12.28 -13.07 33.32
CA ILE A 20 11.48 -13.77 32.33
C ILE A 20 12.40 -14.33 31.25
N ARG A 21 12.30 -15.62 31.01
CA ARG A 21 13.01 -16.33 29.95
C ARG A 21 12.06 -16.58 28.78
N HIS A 22 12.46 -16.19 27.59
CA HIS A 22 11.73 -16.46 26.34
C HIS A 22 12.61 -17.30 25.44
N LYS A 23 12.08 -18.48 25.05
CA LYS A 23 12.71 -19.29 24.00
C LYS A 23 12.23 -18.82 22.64
N ALA A 24 13.13 -18.74 21.70
CA ALA A 24 12.84 -18.44 20.31
C ALA A 24 13.69 -19.29 19.38
N ARG A 25 13.22 -19.46 18.17
CA ARG A 25 13.90 -20.23 17.13
C ARG A 25 14.37 -19.26 16.04
N ILE A 26 15.62 -19.36 15.64
CA ILE A 26 16.19 -18.65 14.50
C ILE A 26 16.26 -19.61 13.32
N VAL A 27 15.58 -19.29 12.24
CA VAL A 27 15.62 -20.01 10.96
C VAL A 27 16.45 -19.19 9.99
N THR A 28 17.60 -19.70 9.57
CA THR A 28 18.47 -19.06 8.59
C THR A 28 18.41 -19.83 7.28
N TYR A 29 18.14 -19.14 6.17
CA TYR A 29 18.08 -19.73 4.83
C TYR A 29 18.72 -18.80 3.79
N VAL A 30 19.06 -19.37 2.63
CA VAL A 30 19.58 -18.61 1.50
C VAL A 30 18.44 -18.32 0.52
N ASP A 31 18.16 -17.06 0.30
CA ASP A 31 17.20 -16.63 -0.71
C ASP A 31 17.86 -16.56 -2.08
N LEU A 32 17.54 -17.54 -2.93
CA LEU A 32 18.05 -17.67 -4.29
C LEU A 32 17.14 -16.96 -5.35
N THR A 33 16.03 -16.36 -4.94
CA THR A 33 15.10 -15.70 -5.88
C THR A 33 15.65 -14.38 -6.45
N LYS A 34 16.66 -13.83 -5.82
CA LYS A 34 17.34 -12.59 -6.26
C LYS A 34 18.58 -12.88 -7.08
N LYS A 35 18.98 -11.94 -7.96
CA LYS A 35 20.19 -12.02 -8.79
C LYS A 35 21.47 -12.31 -7.97
N LYS A 36 21.49 -11.93 -6.69
CA LYS A 36 22.56 -12.29 -5.74
C LYS A 36 21.94 -13.05 -4.58
N PRO A 37 22.46 -14.24 -4.25
CA PRO A 37 22.02 -14.99 -3.07
C PRO A 37 22.12 -14.13 -1.81
N LYS A 38 21.08 -14.14 -0.98
CA LYS A 38 21.07 -13.40 0.28
C LYS A 38 20.73 -14.34 1.42
N VAL A 39 21.56 -14.35 2.44
CA VAL A 39 21.29 -15.05 3.70
C VAL A 39 20.28 -14.24 4.50
N ILE A 40 19.18 -14.87 4.89
CA ILE A 40 18.10 -14.28 5.69
C ILE A 40 17.94 -15.10 6.95
N SER A 41 17.93 -14.44 8.11
CA SER A 41 17.65 -15.05 9.40
C SER A 41 16.33 -14.52 9.95
N LEU A 42 15.41 -15.43 10.25
CA LEU A 42 14.09 -15.15 10.78
C LEU A 42 14.04 -15.59 12.24
N LEU A 43 13.48 -14.76 13.10
CA LEU A 43 13.23 -15.08 14.50
C LEU A 43 11.74 -15.37 14.68
N THR A 44 11.42 -16.50 15.30
CA THR A 44 10.06 -16.90 15.64
C THR A 44 9.97 -17.45 17.06
N ASN A 45 8.84 -17.25 17.71
CA ASN A 45 8.50 -17.89 19.00
C ASN A 45 7.76 -19.21 18.81
N ASP A 46 7.38 -19.54 17.58
CA ASP A 46 6.79 -20.82 17.25
C ASP A 46 7.89 -21.88 17.14
N MET A 47 7.78 -22.94 17.95
CA MET A 47 8.79 -23.99 18.03
C MET A 47 8.42 -25.20 17.16
N ASP A 48 7.16 -25.32 16.76
CA ASP A 48 6.59 -26.52 16.14
C ASP A 48 6.36 -26.34 14.63
N MET A 49 6.10 -25.10 14.17
CA MET A 49 5.80 -24.79 12.77
C MET A 49 6.94 -25.19 11.83
N ASP A 50 6.57 -25.73 10.68
CA ASP A 50 7.52 -26.08 9.62
C ASP A 50 8.27 -24.84 9.09
N MET A 51 9.52 -25.04 8.72
CA MET A 51 10.41 -23.95 8.28
C MET A 51 9.94 -23.30 6.98
N GLU A 52 9.36 -24.09 6.08
CA GLU A 52 8.81 -23.60 4.82
C GLU A 52 7.61 -22.67 5.07
N ASP A 53 6.77 -22.98 6.04
CA ASP A 53 5.64 -22.17 6.45
C ASP A 53 6.10 -20.85 7.10
N ILE A 54 7.10 -20.91 7.97
CA ILE A 54 7.71 -19.70 8.56
C ILE A 54 8.24 -18.78 7.48
N ILE A 55 8.95 -19.30 6.48
CA ILE A 55 9.48 -18.54 5.35
C ILE A 55 8.35 -17.95 4.50
N ALA A 56 7.29 -18.73 4.25
CA ALA A 56 6.13 -18.29 3.48
C ALA A 56 5.37 -17.16 4.19
N ILE A 57 5.14 -17.28 5.50
CA ILE A 57 4.51 -16.24 6.33
C ILE A 57 5.35 -14.97 6.33
N TYR A 58 6.65 -15.08 6.48
CA TYR A 58 7.54 -13.92 6.47
C TYR A 58 7.54 -13.20 5.13
N ARG A 59 7.50 -13.93 4.01
CA ARG A 59 7.37 -13.33 2.68
C ARG A 59 6.06 -12.57 2.52
N LYS A 60 4.94 -13.15 3.00
CA LYS A 60 3.63 -12.48 3.00
C LYS A 60 3.59 -11.21 3.86
N ARG A 61 4.33 -11.20 4.99
CA ARG A 61 4.46 -9.99 5.80
C ARG A 61 5.01 -8.82 5.02
N TRP A 62 5.93 -9.06 4.07
CA TRP A 62 6.47 -8.02 3.21
C TRP A 62 5.42 -7.39 2.28
N GLU A 63 4.42 -8.16 1.89
CA GLU A 63 3.30 -7.64 1.07
C GLU A 63 2.51 -6.56 1.82
N ILE A 64 2.38 -6.69 3.14
CA ILE A 64 1.73 -5.67 3.99
C ILE A 64 2.54 -4.37 3.98
N GLU A 65 3.85 -4.44 4.05
CA GLU A 65 4.72 -3.25 3.98
C GLU A 65 4.61 -2.56 2.62
N LEU A 66 4.53 -3.33 1.53
CA LEU A 66 4.29 -2.79 0.19
C LEU A 66 2.92 -2.13 0.07
N LEU A 67 1.88 -2.72 0.66
CA LEU A 67 0.54 -2.11 0.71
C LEU A 67 0.58 -0.77 1.45
N PHE A 68 1.17 -0.71 2.63
CA PHE A 68 1.30 0.56 3.36
C PHE A 68 2.10 1.62 2.60
N LYS A 69 3.16 1.21 1.91
CA LYS A 69 3.93 2.10 1.04
C LYS A 69 3.05 2.68 -0.07
N LEU A 70 2.29 1.83 -0.76
CA LEU A 70 1.38 2.23 -1.83
C LEU A 70 0.29 3.17 -1.32
N LEU A 71 -0.30 2.89 -0.16
CA LEU A 71 -1.31 3.75 0.46
C LEU A 71 -0.73 5.13 0.80
N LYS A 72 0.45 5.18 1.42
CA LYS A 72 1.11 6.46 1.77
C LYS A 72 1.53 7.28 0.54
N GLN A 73 1.82 6.64 -0.58
CA GLN A 73 2.19 7.32 -1.83
C GLN A 73 1.00 7.92 -2.55
N ASN A 74 -0.15 7.25 -2.54
CA ASN A 74 -1.30 7.63 -3.36
C ASN A 74 -2.41 8.31 -2.57
N PHE A 75 -2.42 8.23 -1.24
CA PHE A 75 -3.46 8.80 -0.39
C PHE A 75 -2.86 9.73 0.69
N PRO A 76 -3.60 10.76 1.13
CA PRO A 76 -3.12 11.75 2.09
C PRO A 76 -3.13 11.20 3.54
N LEU A 77 -2.46 10.07 3.78
CA LEU A 77 -2.34 9.48 5.12
C LEU A 77 -1.26 10.13 5.99
N ARG A 78 -0.61 11.20 5.50
CA ARG A 78 0.35 11.98 6.29
C ARG A 78 -0.31 12.92 7.28
N TYR A 79 -1.57 13.28 7.02
CA TYR A 79 -2.35 14.19 7.84
C TYR A 79 -3.70 13.56 8.14
N PHE A 80 -4.10 13.61 9.38
CA PHE A 80 -5.43 13.19 9.81
C PHE A 80 -6.30 14.43 9.98
N TYR A 81 -7.47 14.40 9.34
CA TYR A 81 -8.43 15.53 9.39
C TYR A 81 -9.13 15.65 10.75
N GLY A 82 -9.11 14.59 11.56
CA GLY A 82 -9.68 14.57 12.89
C GLY A 82 -8.70 13.97 13.91
N GLU A 83 -8.71 14.53 15.12
CA GLU A 83 -7.82 14.11 16.22
C GLU A 83 -8.37 12.94 17.03
N SER A 84 -9.68 12.65 16.94
CA SER A 84 -10.26 11.54 17.68
C SER A 84 -9.85 10.19 17.11
N ALA A 85 -9.70 9.20 17.98
CA ALA A 85 -9.36 7.82 17.55
C ALA A 85 -10.35 7.26 16.53
N ASN A 86 -11.62 7.66 16.61
CA ASN A 86 -12.65 7.24 15.66
C ASN A 86 -12.45 7.90 14.29
N ALA A 87 -12.15 9.20 14.24
CA ALA A 87 -11.89 9.93 12.99
C ALA A 87 -10.67 9.34 12.25
N ILE A 88 -9.61 9.01 12.97
CA ILE A 88 -8.42 8.35 12.42
C ILE A 88 -8.77 6.98 11.81
N LYS A 89 -9.54 6.16 12.54
CA LYS A 89 -10.00 4.85 12.05
C LYS A 89 -10.85 4.99 10.77
N ILE A 90 -11.79 5.93 10.75
CA ILE A 90 -12.64 6.19 9.58
C ILE A 90 -11.77 6.56 8.37
N GLN A 91 -10.81 7.47 8.52
CA GLN A 91 -9.93 7.88 7.43
C GLN A 91 -9.11 6.70 6.89
N ILE A 92 -8.61 5.82 7.76
CA ILE A 92 -7.91 4.61 7.34
C ILE A 92 -8.84 3.68 6.55
N TRP A 93 -10.05 3.41 7.05
CA TRP A 93 -11.00 2.54 6.35
C TRP A 93 -11.43 3.09 5.00
N VAL A 94 -11.74 4.38 4.91
CA VAL A 94 -12.08 5.05 3.64
C VAL A 94 -10.93 4.92 2.64
N THR A 95 -9.69 5.10 3.10
CA THR A 95 -8.50 4.94 2.26
C THR A 95 -8.36 3.51 1.73
N LEU A 96 -8.57 2.50 2.57
CA LEU A 96 -8.53 1.09 2.16
C LEU A 96 -9.63 0.77 1.14
N ILE A 97 -10.84 1.27 1.35
CA ILE A 97 -11.95 1.08 0.42
C ILE A 97 -11.64 1.75 -0.93
N ALA A 98 -11.16 3.00 -0.93
CA ALA A 98 -10.77 3.71 -2.14
C ALA A 98 -9.66 2.96 -2.90
N ASN A 99 -8.67 2.42 -2.19
CA ASN A 99 -7.63 1.60 -2.80
C ASN A 99 -8.19 0.35 -3.48
N LEU A 100 -9.14 -0.35 -2.86
CA LEU A 100 -9.79 -1.53 -3.44
C LEU A 100 -10.59 -1.15 -4.71
N PHE A 101 -11.33 -0.04 -4.70
CA PHE A 101 -12.04 0.44 -5.87
C PHE A 101 -11.08 0.73 -7.02
N LEU A 102 -9.98 1.43 -6.77
CA LEU A 102 -8.95 1.70 -7.78
C LEU A 102 -8.35 0.42 -8.36
N MET A 103 -8.08 -0.58 -7.52
CA MET A 103 -7.58 -1.88 -7.98
C MET A 103 -8.59 -2.61 -8.88
N ILE A 104 -9.89 -2.57 -8.54
CA ILE A 104 -10.96 -3.16 -9.35
C ILE A 104 -11.08 -2.42 -10.68
N MET A 105 -11.06 -1.09 -10.67
CA MET A 105 -11.11 -0.27 -11.88
C MET A 105 -9.90 -0.56 -12.78
N GLN A 106 -8.70 -0.61 -12.24
CA GLN A 106 -7.47 -0.92 -12.99
C GLN A 106 -7.56 -2.27 -13.70
N LYS A 107 -8.19 -3.27 -13.08
CA LYS A 107 -8.40 -4.59 -13.70
C LYS A 107 -9.48 -4.61 -14.79
N ARG A 108 -10.48 -3.72 -14.70
CA ARG A 108 -11.60 -3.67 -15.66
C ARG A 108 -11.30 -2.84 -16.89
N ILE A 109 -10.45 -1.84 -16.76
CA ILE A 109 -10.07 -0.94 -17.87
C ILE A 109 -9.14 -1.71 -18.82
N LYS A 110 -9.42 -1.65 -20.11
CA LYS A 110 -8.61 -2.33 -21.14
C LYS A 110 -7.24 -1.71 -21.31
N ARG A 111 -7.15 -0.38 -21.14
CA ARG A 111 -5.88 0.36 -21.25
C ARG A 111 -5.03 0.15 -20.00
N SER A 112 -3.74 -0.07 -20.20
CA SER A 112 -2.77 -0.25 -19.11
C SER A 112 -2.45 1.09 -18.44
N TRP A 113 -3.01 1.33 -17.27
CA TRP A 113 -2.68 2.47 -16.41
C TRP A 113 -1.81 2.03 -15.23
N SER A 114 -0.81 2.85 -14.88
CA SER A 114 -0.16 2.69 -13.59
C SER A 114 -1.15 3.02 -12.46
N PHE A 115 -1.03 2.36 -11.31
CA PHE A 115 -1.92 2.62 -10.16
C PHE A 115 -1.91 4.09 -9.74
N SER A 116 -0.73 4.69 -9.66
CA SER A 116 -0.56 6.11 -9.28
C SER A 116 -1.15 7.07 -10.33
N GLY A 117 -0.99 6.75 -11.62
CA GLY A 117 -1.61 7.52 -12.71
C GLY A 117 -3.13 7.48 -12.63
N LEU A 118 -3.69 6.28 -12.45
CA LEU A 118 -5.15 6.10 -12.29
C LEU A 118 -5.67 6.85 -11.07
N ALA A 119 -5.01 6.75 -9.91
CA ALA A 119 -5.40 7.46 -8.69
C ALA A 119 -5.40 8.99 -8.89
N THR A 120 -4.41 9.52 -9.62
CA THR A 120 -4.32 10.95 -9.90
C THR A 120 -5.43 11.42 -10.83
N ILE A 121 -5.69 10.69 -11.93
CA ILE A 121 -6.73 11.03 -12.89
C ILE A 121 -8.10 10.99 -12.22
N ILE A 122 -8.42 9.93 -11.48
CA ILE A 122 -9.71 9.82 -10.79
C ILE A 122 -9.89 10.94 -9.77
N ARG A 123 -8.84 11.36 -9.05
CA ARG A 123 -8.91 12.50 -8.13
C ARG A 123 -9.29 13.79 -8.85
N ILE A 124 -8.75 14.03 -10.05
CA ILE A 124 -9.10 15.19 -10.88
C ILE A 124 -10.52 15.05 -11.39
N MET A 125 -10.90 13.87 -11.89
CA MET A 125 -12.22 13.63 -12.48
C MET A 125 -13.38 13.68 -11.48
N LEU A 126 -13.13 13.37 -10.20
CA LEU A 126 -14.14 13.54 -9.15
C LEU A 126 -14.55 15.00 -8.93
N MET A 127 -13.76 15.95 -9.42
CA MET A 127 -14.09 17.38 -9.41
C MET A 127 -14.95 17.78 -10.62
N TYR A 128 -15.02 16.93 -11.66
CA TYR A 128 -15.76 17.18 -12.89
C TYR A 128 -16.75 16.03 -13.12
N TYR A 129 -17.98 16.34 -13.54
CA TYR A 129 -19.04 15.34 -13.82
C TYR A 129 -18.76 14.59 -15.14
N VAL A 130 -17.65 13.87 -15.24
CA VAL A 130 -17.26 13.13 -16.45
C VAL A 130 -17.45 11.64 -16.23
N ASN A 131 -17.84 10.92 -17.29
CA ASN A 131 -17.90 9.47 -17.26
C ASN A 131 -16.49 8.89 -17.20
N CYS A 132 -16.05 8.52 -15.98
CA CYS A 132 -14.69 8.05 -15.71
C CYS A 132 -14.28 6.87 -16.58
N TYR A 133 -15.18 5.93 -16.89
CA TYR A 133 -14.84 4.75 -17.69
C TYR A 133 -14.52 5.13 -19.14
N THR A 134 -15.36 5.95 -19.76
CA THR A 134 -15.15 6.41 -21.16
C THR A 134 -13.85 7.18 -21.29
N PHE A 135 -13.58 8.08 -20.34
CA PHE A 135 -12.32 8.84 -20.34
C PHE A 135 -11.09 7.94 -20.15
N LEU A 136 -11.14 6.95 -19.25
CA LEU A 136 -10.01 6.09 -18.98
C LEU A 136 -9.71 5.11 -20.13
N GLU A 137 -10.69 4.78 -20.95
CA GLU A 137 -10.50 3.95 -22.15
C GLU A 137 -10.01 4.77 -23.36
N GLU A 138 -10.54 5.98 -23.57
CA GLU A 138 -10.27 6.84 -24.73
C GLU A 138 -10.03 8.30 -24.33
N PRO A 139 -8.97 8.62 -23.57
CA PRO A 139 -8.73 9.97 -23.05
C PRO A 139 -8.57 11.03 -24.15
N GLU A 140 -8.12 10.62 -25.34
CA GLU A 140 -7.87 11.54 -26.45
C GLU A 140 -9.17 12.15 -26.99
N LYS A 141 -10.29 11.41 -26.95
CA LYS A 141 -11.59 11.88 -27.45
C LYS A 141 -12.24 12.91 -26.53
N ASP A 142 -12.19 12.69 -25.23
CA ASP A 142 -12.80 13.59 -24.25
C ASP A 142 -11.95 14.82 -24.00
N TRP A 143 -10.63 14.68 -24.09
CA TRP A 143 -9.70 15.81 -23.98
C TRP A 143 -9.90 16.85 -25.09
N GLY A 144 -10.15 16.38 -26.33
CA GLY A 144 -10.46 17.27 -27.46
C GLY A 144 -11.74 18.10 -27.26
N LYS A 145 -12.79 17.47 -26.71
CA LYS A 145 -14.05 18.16 -26.39
C LYS A 145 -13.90 19.16 -25.24
N MET A 146 -13.19 18.77 -24.16
CA MET A 146 -12.92 19.67 -23.02
C MET A 146 -12.13 20.90 -23.43
N ILE A 147 -11.14 20.78 -24.35
CA ILE A 147 -10.39 21.92 -24.86
C ILE A 147 -11.28 22.82 -25.72
N GLN A 148 -12.20 22.26 -26.50
CA GLN A 148 -13.14 23.03 -27.30
C GLN A 148 -14.13 23.78 -26.42
N GLU A 149 -14.74 23.11 -25.44
CA GLU A 149 -15.65 23.72 -24.46
C GLU A 149 -14.95 24.81 -23.63
N ALA A 150 -13.69 24.58 -23.20
CA ALA A 150 -12.92 25.59 -22.47
C ALA A 150 -12.56 26.81 -23.31
N LYS A 151 -12.47 26.71 -24.65
CA LYS A 151 -12.27 27.83 -25.56
C LYS A 151 -13.53 28.64 -25.83
N GLU A 152 -14.71 28.05 -25.68
CA GLU A 152 -16.00 28.67 -25.85
C GLU A 152 -16.48 29.40 -24.59
N ILE A 153 -15.89 29.19 -23.43
CA ILE A 153 -16.16 29.95 -22.21
C ILE A 153 -15.48 31.31 -22.32
N PRO A 154 -16.24 32.42 -22.37
CA PRO A 154 -15.63 33.75 -22.38
C PRO A 154 -14.87 33.94 -21.06
N PRO A 155 -13.70 34.61 -21.10
CA PRO A 155 -12.94 34.90 -19.90
C PRO A 155 -13.83 35.64 -18.90
N GLU A 156 -13.89 35.15 -17.66
CA GLU A 156 -14.59 35.84 -16.58
C GLU A 156 -14.03 37.28 -16.49
N PRO A 157 -14.92 38.30 -16.39
CA PRO A 157 -14.45 39.67 -16.24
C PRO A 157 -13.61 39.76 -14.98
N CYS A 158 -12.37 40.25 -15.14
CA CYS A 158 -11.48 40.48 -14.01
C CYS A 158 -12.17 41.40 -13.00
N LEU A 159 -12.29 40.95 -11.75
CA LEU A 159 -12.91 41.73 -10.65
C LEU A 159 -12.08 42.95 -10.23
N PHE A 160 -10.96 43.21 -10.92
CA PHE A 160 -10.04 44.32 -10.66
C PHE A 160 -9.59 44.91 -12.00
N ASP A 161 -10.41 45.77 -12.58
CA ASP A 161 -10.05 46.85 -13.49
C ASP A 161 -10.28 48.20 -12.80
#